data_781a5a1b47c3f1aa715fdf04814464a5
#
_entry.id   781a5a1b47c3f1aa715fdf04814464a5
#
_cell.length_a   1.000
_cell.length_b   1.000
_cell.length_c   1.000
_cell.angle_alpha   90.00
_cell.angle_beta   90.00
_cell.angle_gamma   90.00
#
_symmetry.space_group_name_H-M   'P 1'
#
loop_
_entity.id
_entity.type
_entity.pdbx_description
1 polymer ?
#
loop_
_entity_poly.entity_id
_entity_poly.type
_entity_poly.pdbx_seq_one_letter_code
_entity_poly.pdbx_strand_id
1 'polypeptide(L)'
;NRGALFEQAMAVASDCQRSGRPLAVIQLDLDHFKHINDRYGHQAGDRELSMVASTLSSAVRQGDLLGRVGGEEFCIVMPNTTLQEAAAVAERLRQRIQGREVFLHNNVTLRVSASLGVSASEERGEYQFEALQSVADGRLYLAKQNGRNQVCFRSAA
;
A
#
# COMPACT_ATOMS: atom_id res chain seq x y z
N ASN A 1 1.93 13.68 -0.26
CA ASN A 1 2.36 14.22 1.02
C ASN A 1 1.49 13.64 2.12
N ARG A 2 2.11 13.27 3.22
CA ARG A 2 1.44 12.57 4.33
C ARG A 2 0.30 13.38 4.95
N GLY A 3 0.53 14.68 5.20
CA GLY A 3 -0.48 15.54 5.80
C GLY A 3 -1.68 15.77 4.90
N ALA A 4 -1.44 15.97 3.60
CA ALA A 4 -2.51 16.15 2.63
C ALA A 4 -3.35 14.87 2.50
N LEU A 5 -2.69 13.71 2.49
CA LEU A 5 -3.39 12.42 2.46
C LEU A 5 -4.28 12.27 3.68
N PHE A 6 -3.77 12.59 4.86
CA PHE A 6 -4.53 12.47 6.11
C PHE A 6 -5.80 13.32 6.07
N GLU A 7 -5.69 14.57 5.67
CA GLU A 7 -6.85 15.47 5.58
C GLU A 7 -7.90 14.97 4.58
N GLN A 8 -7.43 14.55 3.40
CA GLN A 8 -8.32 14.02 2.37
C GLN A 8 -8.97 12.71 2.82
N ALA A 9 -8.22 11.86 3.50
CA ALA A 9 -8.73 10.59 4.01
C ALA A 9 -9.82 10.79 5.06
N MET A 10 -9.67 11.79 5.92
CA MET A 10 -10.70 12.12 6.91
C MET A 10 -12.00 12.52 6.24
N ALA A 11 -11.95 13.32 5.18
CA ALA A 11 -13.14 13.75 4.45
C ALA A 11 -13.82 12.56 3.76
N VAL A 12 -13.05 11.71 3.11
CA VAL A 12 -13.55 10.50 2.43
C VAL A 12 -14.20 9.55 3.44
N ALA A 13 -13.56 9.36 4.58
CA ALA A 13 -14.07 8.49 5.64
C ALA A 13 -15.41 9.00 6.17
N SER A 14 -15.51 10.30 6.40
CA SER A 14 -16.74 10.93 6.85
C SER A 14 -17.90 10.72 5.85
N ASP A 15 -17.61 10.86 4.56
CA ASP A 15 -18.60 10.64 3.52
C ASP A 15 -19.07 9.18 3.47
N CYS A 16 -18.16 8.24 3.57
CA CYS A 16 -18.50 6.82 3.59
C CYS A 16 -19.36 6.48 4.82
N GLN A 17 -18.98 7.00 5.97
CA GLN A 17 -19.73 6.74 7.21
C GLN A 17 -21.17 7.27 7.10
N ARG A 18 -21.35 8.49 6.60
CA ARG A 18 -22.68 9.08 6.46
C ARG A 18 -23.56 8.30 5.50
N SER A 19 -23.00 7.79 4.43
CA SER A 19 -23.76 7.07 3.40
C SER A 19 -23.82 5.57 3.61
N GLY A 20 -23.17 5.05 4.66
CA GLY A 20 -23.15 3.62 4.95
C GLY A 20 -22.37 2.79 3.95
N ARG A 21 -21.43 3.41 3.22
CA ARG A 21 -20.63 2.71 2.22
C ARG A 21 -19.30 2.24 2.80
N PRO A 22 -18.77 1.11 2.33
CA PRO A 22 -17.51 0.59 2.89
C PRO A 22 -16.32 1.47 2.52
N LEU A 23 -15.31 1.46 3.39
CA LEU A 23 -14.06 2.18 3.22
C LEU A 23 -12.93 1.19 3.51
N ALA A 24 -11.94 1.12 2.63
CA ALA A 24 -10.78 0.25 2.83
C ALA A 24 -9.48 1.04 2.79
N VAL A 25 -8.46 0.51 3.47
CA VAL A 25 -7.12 1.08 3.51
C VAL A 25 -6.11 -0.02 3.19
N ILE A 26 -5.17 0.30 2.31
CA ILE A 26 -4.03 -0.57 2.00
C ILE A 26 -2.76 0.17 2.44
N GLN A 27 -1.92 -0.51 3.23
CA GLN A 27 -0.57 -0.07 3.56
C GLN A 27 0.43 -0.97 2.84
N LEU A 28 1.40 -0.36 2.19
CA LEU A 28 2.39 -1.06 1.37
C LEU A 28 3.79 -0.63 1.78
N ASP A 29 4.71 -1.59 1.84
CA ASP A 29 6.12 -1.33 2.14
C ASP A 29 6.96 -2.15 1.18
N LEU A 30 8.01 -1.53 0.64
CA LEU A 30 8.91 -2.19 -0.30
C LEU A 30 9.85 -3.14 0.44
N ASP A 31 9.88 -4.40 0.00
CA ASP A 31 10.69 -5.43 0.64
C ASP A 31 12.17 -5.17 0.40
N HIS A 32 12.97 -5.23 1.46
CA HIS A 32 14.42 -5.11 1.39
C HIS A 32 14.93 -3.81 0.76
N PHE A 33 14.16 -2.75 0.86
CA PHE A 33 14.50 -1.46 0.24
C PHE A 33 15.88 -0.94 0.69
N LYS A 34 16.15 -1.01 1.99
CA LYS A 34 17.44 -0.59 2.54
C LYS A 34 18.59 -1.41 1.93
N HIS A 35 18.39 -2.71 1.80
CA HIS A 35 19.39 -3.61 1.21
C HIS A 35 19.69 -3.23 -0.24
N ILE A 36 18.67 -2.84 -1.00
CA ILE A 36 18.83 -2.41 -2.39
C ILE A 36 19.63 -1.11 -2.45
N ASN A 37 19.32 -0.14 -1.59
CA ASN A 37 20.10 1.09 -1.50
C ASN A 37 21.56 0.82 -1.13
N ASP A 38 21.79 -0.04 -0.14
CA ASP A 38 23.14 -0.34 0.35
C ASP A 38 23.96 -1.06 -0.73
N ARG A 39 23.35 -1.95 -1.49
CA ARG A 39 24.06 -2.75 -2.50
C ARG A 39 24.20 -2.04 -3.84
N TYR A 40 23.18 -1.32 -4.30
CA TYR A 40 23.14 -0.75 -5.65
C TYR A 40 23.14 0.78 -5.67
N GLY A 41 23.11 1.42 -4.51
CA GLY A 41 23.12 2.87 -4.38
C GLY A 41 21.72 3.49 -4.31
N HIS A 42 21.66 4.75 -3.87
CA HIS A 42 20.39 5.46 -3.69
C HIS A 42 19.64 5.67 -5.00
N GLN A 43 20.35 5.76 -6.13
CA GLN A 43 19.69 5.87 -7.43
C GLN A 43 18.85 4.64 -7.76
N ALA A 44 19.34 3.47 -7.36
CA ALA A 44 18.57 2.23 -7.52
C ALA A 44 17.28 2.26 -6.70
N GLY A 45 17.36 2.70 -5.45
CA GLY A 45 16.18 2.89 -4.61
C GLY A 45 15.21 3.90 -5.19
N ASP A 46 15.71 5.01 -5.73
CA ASP A 46 14.87 6.02 -6.37
C ASP A 46 14.14 5.46 -7.59
N ARG A 47 14.80 4.64 -8.38
CA ARG A 47 14.18 3.99 -9.54
C ARG A 47 13.12 2.99 -9.12
N GLU A 48 13.39 2.24 -8.07
CA GLU A 48 12.38 1.32 -7.51
C GLU A 48 11.16 2.10 -7.04
N LEU A 49 11.36 3.18 -6.28
CA LEU A 49 10.27 4.03 -5.79
C LEU A 49 9.45 4.61 -6.95
N SER A 50 10.12 5.09 -8.01
CA SER A 50 9.44 5.63 -9.19
C SER A 50 8.61 4.57 -9.90
N MET A 51 9.14 3.37 -10.05
CA MET A 51 8.41 2.27 -10.68
C MET A 51 7.17 1.90 -9.85
N VAL A 52 7.34 1.80 -8.54
CA VAL A 52 6.23 1.45 -7.64
C VAL A 52 5.17 2.55 -7.65
N ALA A 53 5.56 3.81 -7.53
CA ALA A 53 4.63 4.94 -7.57
C ALA A 53 3.83 4.94 -8.88
N SER A 54 4.50 4.71 -10.01
CA SER A 54 3.85 4.60 -11.32
C SER A 54 2.84 3.45 -11.36
N THR A 55 3.22 2.29 -10.85
CA THR A 55 2.36 1.12 -10.80
C THR A 55 1.11 1.39 -9.96
N LEU A 56 1.29 1.99 -8.78
CA LEU A 56 0.17 2.32 -7.90
C LEU A 56 -0.75 3.38 -8.52
N SER A 57 -0.16 4.43 -9.09
CA SER A 57 -0.94 5.52 -9.72
C SER A 57 -1.81 5.02 -10.85
N SER A 58 -1.32 4.07 -11.65
CA SER A 58 -2.07 3.55 -12.78
C SER A 58 -3.18 2.58 -12.36
N ALA A 59 -3.16 2.09 -11.15
CA ALA A 59 -4.11 1.09 -10.65
C ALA A 59 -5.24 1.69 -9.82
N VAL A 60 -5.04 2.88 -9.23
CA VAL A 60 -6.07 3.51 -8.39
C VAL A 60 -7.16 4.13 -9.26
N ARG A 61 -8.40 4.07 -8.77
CA ARG A 61 -9.56 4.64 -9.43
C ARG A 61 -9.72 6.10 -9.07
N GLN A 62 -10.53 6.81 -9.85
CA GLN A 62 -10.96 8.15 -9.46
C GLN A 62 -11.70 8.06 -8.12
N GLY A 63 -11.34 8.92 -7.19
CA GLY A 63 -11.88 8.89 -5.84
C GLY A 63 -11.01 8.16 -4.83
N ASP A 64 -10.13 7.26 -5.28
CA ASP A 64 -9.13 6.65 -4.41
C ASP A 64 -8.04 7.67 -4.09
N LEU A 65 -7.46 7.56 -2.90
CA LEU A 65 -6.36 8.41 -2.50
C LEU A 65 -5.08 7.57 -2.43
N LEU A 66 -4.00 8.13 -2.92
CA LEU A 66 -2.68 7.51 -2.87
C LEU A 66 -1.68 8.49 -2.30
N GLY A 67 -0.91 8.06 -1.32
CA GLY A 67 0.15 8.88 -0.75
C GLY A 67 1.35 8.07 -0.33
N ARG A 68 2.51 8.70 -0.38
CA ARG A 68 3.73 8.15 0.19
C ARG A 68 3.80 8.64 1.64
N VAL A 69 3.76 7.69 2.58
CA VAL A 69 3.64 8.02 4.01
C VAL A 69 4.94 7.81 4.78
N GLY A 70 5.94 7.25 4.15
CA GLY A 70 7.27 7.06 4.72
C GLY A 70 8.28 6.97 3.59
N GLY A 71 9.53 6.65 3.91
CA GLY A 71 10.60 6.55 2.90
C GLY A 71 10.29 5.55 1.81
N GLU A 72 9.75 4.41 2.17
CA GLU A 72 9.45 3.29 1.27
C GLU A 72 8.03 2.77 1.47
N GLU A 73 7.18 3.57 2.12
CA GLU A 73 5.81 3.18 2.46
C GLU A 73 4.79 4.01 1.71
N PHE A 74 3.75 3.34 1.26
CA PHE A 74 2.63 3.95 0.54
C PHE A 74 1.32 3.56 1.21
N CYS A 75 0.34 4.45 1.12
CA CYS A 75 -1.00 4.21 1.63
C CYS A 75 -2.01 4.50 0.53
N ILE A 76 -3.00 3.61 0.40
CA ILE A 76 -4.11 3.80 -0.53
C ILE A 76 -5.39 3.79 0.29
N VAL A 77 -6.24 4.80 0.11
CA VAL A 77 -7.54 4.90 0.76
C VAL A 77 -8.61 4.74 -0.31
N MET A 78 -9.48 3.76 -0.12
CA MET A 78 -10.41 3.32 -1.17
C MET A 78 -11.85 3.42 -0.67
N PRO A 79 -12.58 4.48 -1.04
CA PRO A 79 -14.01 4.57 -0.73
C PRO A 79 -14.81 3.56 -1.55
N ASN A 80 -15.98 3.20 -1.06
CA ASN A 80 -16.89 2.26 -1.73
C ASN A 80 -16.24 0.91 -2.02
N THR A 81 -15.37 0.45 -1.13
CA THR A 81 -14.56 -0.75 -1.36
C THR A 81 -14.59 -1.62 -0.11
N THR A 82 -14.98 -2.87 -0.29
CA THR A 82 -14.99 -3.86 0.80
C THR A 82 -13.59 -4.39 1.07
N LEU A 83 -13.43 -5.09 2.18
CA LEU A 83 -12.17 -5.75 2.52
C LEU A 83 -11.75 -6.72 1.42
N GLN A 84 -12.67 -7.53 0.94
CA GLN A 84 -12.37 -8.52 -0.09
C GLN A 84 -11.96 -7.88 -1.40
N GLU A 85 -12.65 -6.81 -1.80
CA GLU A 85 -12.30 -6.05 -3.00
C GLU A 85 -10.91 -5.41 -2.88
N ALA A 86 -10.63 -4.80 -1.72
CA ALA A 86 -9.34 -4.17 -1.48
C ALA A 86 -8.20 -5.21 -1.44
N ALA A 87 -8.45 -6.38 -0.85
CA ALA A 87 -7.47 -7.47 -0.82
C ALA A 87 -7.15 -7.94 -2.25
N ALA A 88 -8.15 -8.01 -3.12
CA ALA A 88 -7.94 -8.38 -4.52
C ALA A 88 -7.11 -7.31 -5.26
N VAL A 89 -7.38 -6.03 -5.00
CA VAL A 89 -6.57 -4.93 -5.55
C VAL A 89 -5.13 -5.04 -5.05
N ALA A 90 -4.95 -5.26 -3.75
CA ALA A 90 -3.62 -5.39 -3.15
C ALA A 90 -2.84 -6.53 -3.77
N GLU A 91 -3.48 -7.66 -4.03
CA GLU A 91 -2.82 -8.82 -4.66
C GLU A 91 -2.41 -8.50 -6.10
N ARG A 92 -3.25 -7.80 -6.86
CA ARG A 92 -2.87 -7.37 -8.21
C ARG A 92 -1.69 -6.42 -8.19
N LEU A 93 -1.66 -5.49 -7.23
CA LEU A 93 -0.54 -4.56 -7.07
C LEU A 93 0.74 -5.32 -6.76
N ARG A 94 0.67 -6.26 -5.82
CA ARG A 94 1.83 -7.09 -5.46
C ARG A 94 2.39 -7.81 -6.68
N GLN A 95 1.52 -8.43 -7.47
CA GLN A 95 1.93 -9.16 -8.67
C GLN A 95 2.53 -8.24 -9.72
N ARG A 96 1.96 -7.07 -9.93
CA ARG A 96 2.48 -6.10 -10.89
C ARG A 96 3.85 -5.57 -10.49
N ILE A 97 4.06 -5.30 -9.21
CA ILE A 97 5.37 -4.84 -8.71
C ILE A 97 6.41 -5.94 -8.92
N GLN A 98 6.09 -7.17 -8.53
CA GLN A 98 6.99 -8.29 -8.68
C GLN A 98 7.29 -8.60 -10.15
N GLY A 99 6.33 -8.37 -11.03
CA GLY A 99 6.45 -8.65 -12.46
C GLY A 99 7.21 -7.61 -13.26
N ARG A 100 7.50 -6.43 -12.68
CA ARG A 100 8.23 -5.37 -13.40
C ARG A 100 9.70 -5.39 -13.05
N GLU A 101 10.52 -5.15 -14.06
CA GLU A 101 11.96 -5.01 -13.86
C GLU A 101 12.31 -3.56 -13.58
N VAL A 102 13.26 -3.34 -12.68
CA VAL A 102 13.86 -2.04 -12.42
C VAL A 102 15.20 -2.00 -13.14
N PHE A 103 15.33 -1.09 -14.11
CA PHE A 103 16.54 -0.98 -14.91
C PHE A 103 17.53 -0.03 -14.25
N LEU A 104 18.73 -0.50 -14.01
CA LEU A 104 19.82 0.27 -13.44
C LEU A 104 20.88 0.57 -14.50
N HIS A 105 21.93 1.27 -14.11
CA HIS A 105 23.08 1.50 -14.97
C HIS A 105 23.80 0.18 -15.28
N ASN A 106 24.57 0.16 -16.36
CA ASN A 106 25.40 -0.98 -16.74
C ASN A 106 24.61 -2.26 -17.03
N ASN A 107 23.40 -2.12 -17.57
CA ASN A 107 22.55 -3.25 -17.97
C ASN A 107 22.15 -4.17 -16.80
N VAL A 108 22.24 -3.68 -15.57
CA VAL A 108 21.76 -4.44 -14.42
C VAL A 108 20.26 -4.21 -14.27
N THR A 109 19.50 -5.27 -14.09
CA THR A 109 18.08 -5.19 -13.78
C THR A 109 17.82 -5.84 -12.44
N LEU A 110 16.84 -5.29 -11.72
CA LEU A 110 16.41 -5.83 -10.44
C LEU A 110 14.95 -6.21 -10.51
N ARG A 111 14.61 -7.28 -9.79
CA ARG A 111 13.22 -7.57 -9.45
C ARG A 111 13.03 -7.32 -7.97
N VAL A 112 11.93 -6.67 -7.65
CA VAL A 112 11.63 -6.25 -6.28
C VAL A 112 10.25 -6.76 -5.90
N SER A 113 9.94 -6.69 -4.63
CA SER A 113 8.63 -7.09 -4.16
C SER A 113 8.14 -6.13 -3.09
N ALA A 114 6.88 -6.27 -2.73
CA ALA A 114 6.25 -5.46 -1.68
C ALA A 114 5.41 -6.35 -0.79
N SER A 115 5.28 -5.94 0.46
CA SER A 115 4.36 -6.53 1.42
C SER A 115 3.23 -5.55 1.65
N LEU A 116 2.00 -6.05 1.82
CA LEU A 116 0.82 -5.21 1.94
C LEU A 116 -0.07 -5.68 3.07
N GLY A 117 -0.65 -4.72 3.78
CA GLY A 117 -1.68 -4.97 4.78
C GLY A 117 -2.96 -4.24 4.40
N VAL A 118 -4.10 -4.85 4.63
CA VAL A 118 -5.40 -4.32 4.20
C VAL A 118 -6.38 -4.35 5.37
N SER A 119 -7.15 -3.27 5.52
CA SER A 119 -8.24 -3.18 6.49
C SER A 119 -9.46 -2.55 5.84
N ALA A 120 -10.63 -2.74 6.45
CA ALA A 120 -11.85 -2.12 5.96
C ALA A 120 -12.83 -1.83 7.10
N SER A 121 -13.67 -0.82 6.89
CA SER A 121 -14.65 -0.35 7.87
C SER A 121 -15.67 -1.41 8.27
N GLU A 122 -16.03 -2.30 7.37
CA GLU A 122 -17.05 -3.32 7.62
C GLU A 122 -16.66 -4.33 8.68
N GLU A 123 -15.36 -4.48 8.94
CA GLU A 123 -14.88 -5.49 9.90
C GLU A 123 -15.35 -5.22 11.33
N ARG A 124 -15.41 -3.93 11.72
CA ARG A 124 -15.78 -3.53 13.09
C ARG A 124 -16.69 -2.31 13.12
N GLY A 125 -17.18 -1.85 11.96
CA GLY A 125 -17.93 -0.62 11.89
C GLY A 125 -17.10 0.63 12.16
N GLU A 126 -15.79 0.54 11.93
CA GLU A 126 -14.86 1.63 12.19
C GLU A 126 -14.55 2.37 10.90
N TYR A 127 -14.73 3.70 10.91
CA TYR A 127 -14.49 4.56 9.74
C TYR A 127 -13.35 5.55 9.94
N GLN A 128 -12.79 5.66 11.14
CA GLN A 128 -11.70 6.58 11.35
C GLN A 128 -10.45 6.11 10.60
N PHE A 129 -9.89 7.00 9.81
CA PHE A 129 -8.74 6.66 8.98
C PHE A 129 -7.56 6.15 9.80
N GLU A 130 -7.24 6.83 10.91
CA GLU A 130 -6.11 6.42 11.76
C GLU A 130 -6.29 5.01 12.29
N ALA A 131 -7.51 4.66 12.69
CA ALA A 131 -7.79 3.32 13.20
C ALA A 131 -7.65 2.28 12.11
N LEU A 132 -8.17 2.55 10.92
CA LEU A 132 -8.05 1.64 9.78
C LEU A 132 -6.59 1.50 9.33
N GLN A 133 -5.86 2.60 9.30
CA GLN A 133 -4.44 2.58 8.96
C GLN A 133 -3.64 1.75 9.96
N SER A 134 -3.93 1.89 11.24
CA SER A 134 -3.26 1.12 12.29
C SER A 134 -3.47 -0.39 12.12
N VAL A 135 -4.69 -0.81 11.79
CA VAL A 135 -4.97 -2.22 11.53
C VAL A 135 -4.23 -2.69 10.28
N ALA A 136 -4.24 -1.90 9.21
CA ALA A 136 -3.51 -2.22 7.98
C ALA A 136 -2.01 -2.32 8.24
N ASP A 137 -1.44 -1.42 9.05
CA ASP A 137 -0.03 -1.48 9.44
C ASP A 137 0.31 -2.77 10.20
N GLY A 138 -0.55 -3.18 11.12
CA GLY A 138 -0.37 -4.43 11.85
C GLY A 138 -0.35 -5.63 10.92
N ARG A 139 -1.21 -5.62 9.91
CA ARG A 139 -1.29 -6.69 8.91
C ARG A 139 -0.10 -6.66 7.95
N LEU A 140 0.39 -5.47 7.62
CA LEU A 140 1.63 -5.30 6.87
C LEU A 140 2.80 -5.93 7.63
N TYR A 141 2.87 -5.69 8.92
CA TYR A 141 3.89 -6.30 9.78
C TYR A 141 3.82 -7.83 9.72
N LEU A 142 2.60 -8.40 9.80
CA LEU A 142 2.40 -9.84 9.67
C LEU A 142 2.86 -10.37 8.30
N ALA A 143 2.56 -9.63 7.23
CA ALA A 143 3.01 -10.00 5.89
C ALA A 143 4.54 -10.08 5.83
N LYS A 144 5.23 -9.12 6.45
CA LYS A 144 6.69 -9.13 6.52
C LYS A 144 7.22 -10.30 7.33
N GLN A 145 6.61 -10.59 8.47
CA GLN A 145 7.02 -11.72 9.32
C GLN A 145 6.79 -13.07 8.65
N ASN A 146 5.76 -13.19 7.84
CA ASN A 146 5.39 -14.44 7.20
C ASN A 146 6.13 -14.70 5.87
N GLY A 147 7.19 -13.94 5.59
CA GLY A 147 8.04 -14.19 4.44
C GLY A 147 8.08 -13.08 3.40
N ARG A 148 7.40 -11.97 3.63
CA ARG A 148 7.32 -10.84 2.70
C ARG A 148 6.63 -11.20 1.39
N ASN A 149 6.56 -10.29 0.45
CA ASN A 149 5.98 -10.49 -0.87
C ASN A 149 4.60 -11.15 -0.80
N GLN A 150 3.72 -10.56 -0.02
CA GLN A 150 2.37 -11.10 0.19
C GLN A 150 1.45 -10.05 0.74
N VAL A 151 0.15 -10.31 0.63
CA VAL A 151 -0.91 -9.49 1.18
C VAL A 151 -1.44 -10.16 2.45
N CYS A 152 -1.61 -9.38 3.51
CA CYS A 152 -2.29 -9.83 4.71
C CYS A 152 -3.53 -8.95 4.92
N PHE A 153 -4.70 -9.57 5.01
CA PHE A 153 -5.96 -8.87 5.26
C PHE A 153 -6.72 -9.46 6.44
N ARG A 154 -6.02 -10.19 7.32
CA ARG A 154 -6.56 -10.74 8.56
C ARG A 154 -5.57 -10.52 9.68
N SER A 155 -6.08 -10.24 10.86
CA SER A 155 -5.24 -10.11 12.04
C SER A 155 -4.82 -11.49 12.53
N ALA A 156 -3.74 -11.53 13.33
CA ALA A 156 -3.31 -12.78 13.97
C ALA A 156 -4.43 -13.31 14.87
N ALA A 157 -4.57 -14.61 14.90
CA ALA A 157 -5.57 -15.27 15.73
C ALA A 157 -5.23 -15.14 17.23
#